data_129a8c62575bf729d20fef8cd2160a3a
#
_entry.id   129a8c62575bf729d20fef8cd2160a3a
#
_cell.length_a   1.000
_cell.length_b   1.000
_cell.length_c   1.000
_cell.angle_alpha   90.00
_cell.angle_beta   90.00
_cell.angle_gamma   90.00
#
_symmetry.space_group_name_H-M   'P 1'
#
loop_
_entity.id
_entity.type
_entity.pdbx_description
1 polymer ?
#
loop_
_entity_poly.entity_id
_entity_poly.type
_entity_poly.pdbx_seq_one_letter_code
_entity_poly.pdbx_strand_id
1 'polypeptide(L)'
;LIMKLSGNSNPLIDTTNAASLGFLNLNSIKFDLEALKKVSIDPNILPEIANSFNTVGLYNEIPLYPAIGDNQAGFLGSVNNFEEAALINIGTSGQISLFSDEYIKIDILDTRPFPGGGYILVGASLCGGNSFKILKDFFESTLNLFCKTSNQIEDFYNYANSLDLIDFDYDKLLQVETLFEGTRMNPNLRASIKNISISNLTPQN
;
A
#
# COMPACT_ATOMS: atom_id res chain seq x y z
N LEU A 1 -10.07 -15.36 -17.81
CA LEU A 1 -11.51 -15.34 -17.52
C LEU A 1 -12.28 -14.60 -18.59
N ILE A 2 -11.94 -13.34 -18.91
CA ILE A 2 -12.62 -12.49 -19.92
C ILE A 2 -12.74 -13.18 -21.26
N MET A 3 -11.63 -13.69 -21.81
CA MET A 3 -11.65 -14.46 -23.08
C MET A 3 -12.68 -15.60 -23.07
N LYS A 4 -12.75 -16.35 -21.97
CA LYS A 4 -13.67 -17.48 -21.85
C LYS A 4 -15.14 -17.04 -21.76
N LEU A 5 -15.40 -15.89 -21.12
CA LEU A 5 -16.74 -15.36 -20.98
C LEU A 5 -17.24 -14.66 -22.25
N SER A 6 -16.38 -13.87 -22.91
CA SER A 6 -16.74 -13.08 -24.09
C SER A 6 -16.62 -13.88 -25.40
N GLY A 7 -15.93 -15.03 -25.41
CA GLY A 7 -15.56 -15.73 -26.64
C GLY A 7 -14.44 -15.04 -27.45
N ASN A 8 -13.87 -13.96 -26.95
CA ASN A 8 -12.76 -13.27 -27.63
C ASN A 8 -11.49 -14.12 -27.54
N SER A 9 -10.80 -14.30 -28.68
CA SER A 9 -9.54 -15.06 -28.74
C SER A 9 -8.30 -14.23 -28.42
N ASN A 10 -8.41 -12.89 -28.44
CA ASN A 10 -7.28 -12.00 -28.14
C ASN A 10 -7.23 -11.69 -26.65
N PRO A 11 -6.14 -11.99 -25.96
CA PRO A 11 -5.98 -11.61 -24.56
C PRO A 11 -5.78 -10.10 -24.45
N LEU A 12 -6.56 -9.48 -23.59
CA LEU A 12 -6.47 -8.05 -23.28
C LEU A 12 -6.11 -7.86 -21.80
N ILE A 13 -5.27 -6.86 -21.52
CA ILE A 13 -4.81 -6.52 -20.18
C ILE A 13 -4.90 -5.01 -19.95
N ASP A 14 -5.32 -4.62 -18.77
CA ASP A 14 -5.28 -3.21 -18.33
C ASP A 14 -3.84 -2.77 -18.01
N THR A 15 -3.56 -1.47 -18.12
CA THR A 15 -2.24 -0.89 -17.85
C THR A 15 -1.73 -1.18 -16.45
N THR A 16 -2.62 -1.24 -15.45
CA THR A 16 -2.26 -1.50 -14.05
C THR A 16 -1.74 -2.93 -13.85
N ASN A 17 -2.40 -3.90 -14.48
CA ASN A 17 -1.96 -5.29 -14.47
C ASN A 17 -0.79 -5.53 -15.43
N ALA A 18 -0.71 -4.83 -16.57
CA ALA A 18 0.44 -4.90 -17.47
C ALA A 18 1.74 -4.45 -16.78
N ALA A 19 1.67 -3.41 -15.95
CA ALA A 19 2.81 -2.96 -15.14
C ALA A 19 3.30 -4.05 -14.17
N SER A 20 2.38 -4.85 -13.63
CA SER A 20 2.72 -5.95 -12.71
C SER A 20 3.51 -7.09 -13.38
N LEU A 21 3.50 -7.18 -14.71
CA LEU A 21 4.34 -8.14 -15.45
C LEU A 21 5.82 -7.75 -15.46
N GLY A 22 6.17 -6.51 -15.08
CA GLY A 22 7.55 -6.03 -14.96
C GLY A 22 8.20 -5.56 -16.27
N PHE A 23 7.48 -5.59 -17.39
CA PHE A 23 8.01 -5.22 -18.72
C PHE A 23 7.34 -3.97 -19.30
N LEU A 24 6.48 -3.30 -18.56
CA LEU A 24 5.84 -2.08 -19.03
C LEU A 24 6.77 -0.87 -18.82
N ASN A 25 7.03 -0.12 -19.90
CA ASN A 25 7.65 1.18 -19.79
C ASN A 25 6.60 2.20 -19.30
N LEU A 26 6.78 2.72 -18.11
CA LEU A 26 5.80 3.58 -17.45
C LEU A 26 5.65 4.97 -18.10
N ASN A 27 6.65 5.45 -18.84
CA ASN A 27 6.53 6.73 -19.56
C ASN A 27 5.72 6.60 -20.85
N SER A 28 5.90 5.51 -21.59
CA SER A 28 5.23 5.28 -22.88
C SER A 28 3.96 4.44 -22.77
N ILE A 29 3.74 3.81 -21.60
CA ILE A 29 2.64 2.85 -21.35
C ILE A 29 2.61 1.74 -22.42
N LYS A 30 3.79 1.24 -22.79
CA LYS A 30 3.99 0.15 -23.75
C LYS A 30 4.97 -0.87 -23.19
N PHE A 31 4.84 -2.12 -23.63
CA PHE A 31 5.84 -3.13 -23.29
C PHE A 31 7.21 -2.78 -23.85
N ASP A 32 8.25 -2.94 -23.04
CA ASP A 32 9.65 -2.73 -23.42
C ASP A 32 10.17 -3.95 -24.19
N LEU A 33 10.07 -3.86 -25.52
CA LEU A 33 10.49 -4.94 -26.42
C LEU A 33 12.01 -5.22 -26.34
N GLU A 34 12.80 -4.21 -26.01
CA GLU A 34 14.25 -4.36 -25.83
C GLU A 34 14.56 -5.16 -24.56
N ALA A 35 13.88 -4.86 -23.47
CA ALA A 35 14.02 -5.62 -22.23
C ALA A 35 13.57 -7.08 -22.41
N LEU A 36 12.45 -7.31 -23.07
CA LEU A 36 11.95 -8.66 -23.39
C LEU A 36 12.98 -9.46 -24.22
N LYS A 37 13.56 -8.83 -25.25
CA LYS A 37 14.59 -9.45 -26.09
C LYS A 37 15.83 -9.84 -25.27
N LYS A 38 16.27 -8.99 -24.35
CA LYS A 38 17.45 -9.28 -23.49
C LYS A 38 17.25 -10.51 -22.61
N VAL A 39 16.03 -10.78 -22.18
CA VAL A 39 15.69 -11.94 -21.35
C VAL A 39 15.10 -13.11 -22.16
N SER A 40 15.16 -13.04 -23.50
CA SER A 40 14.68 -14.07 -24.42
C SER A 40 13.20 -14.43 -24.26
N ILE A 41 12.35 -13.45 -23.95
CA ILE A 41 10.89 -13.62 -23.89
C ILE A 41 10.31 -13.16 -25.24
N ASP A 42 9.49 -14.04 -25.85
CA ASP A 42 8.76 -13.70 -27.06
C ASP A 42 7.64 -12.69 -26.75
N PRO A 43 7.66 -11.47 -27.34
CA PRO A 43 6.61 -10.48 -27.11
C PRO A 43 5.19 -10.94 -27.47
N ASN A 44 5.06 -11.91 -28.37
CA ASN A 44 3.76 -12.43 -28.83
C ASN A 44 2.99 -13.19 -27.75
N ILE A 45 3.63 -13.56 -26.64
CA ILE A 45 2.93 -14.16 -25.50
C ILE A 45 2.22 -13.13 -24.62
N LEU A 46 2.55 -11.85 -24.79
CA LEU A 46 1.95 -10.79 -23.97
C LEU A 46 0.58 -10.38 -24.50
N PRO A 47 -0.38 -10.10 -23.63
CA PRO A 47 -1.67 -9.58 -24.02
C PRO A 47 -1.55 -8.17 -24.58
N GLU A 48 -2.50 -7.77 -25.43
CA GLU A 48 -2.63 -6.38 -25.88
C GLU A 48 -3.11 -5.48 -24.74
N ILE A 49 -2.52 -4.29 -24.62
CA ILE A 49 -2.90 -3.31 -23.59
C ILE A 49 -4.20 -2.64 -24.01
N ALA A 50 -5.22 -2.77 -23.18
CA ALA A 50 -6.55 -2.17 -23.36
C ALA A 50 -6.77 -1.01 -22.38
N ASN A 51 -7.63 -0.06 -22.77
CA ASN A 51 -8.06 0.98 -21.85
C ASN A 51 -8.99 0.39 -20.79
N SER A 52 -8.79 0.76 -19.54
CA SER A 52 -9.51 0.26 -18.37
C SER A 52 -11.03 0.38 -18.47
N PHE A 53 -11.53 1.44 -19.10
CA PHE A 53 -12.95 1.76 -19.18
C PHE A 53 -13.60 1.37 -20.51
N ASN A 54 -12.86 0.74 -21.43
CA ASN A 54 -13.42 0.25 -22.68
C ASN A 54 -13.96 -1.18 -22.50
N THR A 55 -15.15 -1.42 -23.01
CA THR A 55 -15.74 -2.76 -23.05
C THR A 55 -14.89 -3.67 -23.93
N VAL A 56 -14.50 -4.82 -23.41
CA VAL A 56 -13.67 -5.83 -24.08
C VAL A 56 -14.48 -7.08 -24.50
N GLY A 57 -15.77 -7.09 -24.25
CA GLY A 57 -16.69 -8.17 -24.63
C GLY A 57 -17.99 -8.08 -23.84
N LEU A 58 -18.87 -9.05 -24.12
CA LEU A 58 -20.15 -9.20 -23.42
C LEU A 58 -20.27 -10.64 -22.89
N TYR A 59 -20.90 -10.77 -21.74
CA TYR A 59 -21.38 -12.05 -21.21
C TYR A 59 -22.84 -11.93 -20.78
N ASN A 60 -23.75 -12.64 -21.47
CA ASN A 60 -25.19 -12.53 -21.24
C ASN A 60 -25.67 -11.06 -21.21
N GLU A 61 -25.28 -10.29 -22.20
CA GLU A 61 -25.57 -8.84 -22.34
C GLU A 61 -24.88 -7.93 -21.31
N ILE A 62 -24.13 -8.49 -20.35
CA ILE A 62 -23.35 -7.73 -19.37
C ILE A 62 -22.00 -7.33 -19.98
N PRO A 63 -21.66 -6.02 -20.01
CA PRO A 63 -20.38 -5.57 -20.54
C PRO A 63 -19.24 -6.03 -19.64
N LEU A 64 -18.18 -6.54 -20.25
CA LEU A 64 -16.95 -6.94 -19.61
C LEU A 64 -15.88 -5.87 -19.84
N TYR A 65 -15.15 -5.54 -18.77
CA TYR A 65 -14.03 -4.59 -18.79
C TYR A 65 -12.73 -5.30 -18.43
N PRO A 66 -11.56 -4.78 -18.84
CA PRO A 66 -10.28 -5.31 -18.37
C PRO A 66 -10.22 -5.26 -16.84
N ALA A 67 -9.68 -6.31 -16.23
CA ALA A 67 -9.46 -6.30 -14.79
C ALA A 67 -8.37 -5.27 -14.43
N ILE A 68 -8.62 -4.46 -13.43
CA ILE A 68 -7.65 -3.49 -12.88
C ILE A 68 -6.99 -4.05 -11.62
N GLY A 69 -5.81 -3.52 -11.26
CA GLY A 69 -5.10 -3.91 -10.04
C GLY A 69 -5.90 -3.56 -8.78
N ASP A 70 -5.81 -4.39 -7.75
CA ASP A 70 -6.57 -4.26 -6.49
C ASP A 70 -6.26 -2.94 -5.76
N ASN A 71 -5.00 -2.52 -5.75
CA ASN A 71 -4.58 -1.28 -5.14
C ASN A 71 -5.21 -0.05 -5.82
N GLN A 72 -5.20 -0.02 -7.15
CA GLN A 72 -5.83 1.04 -7.93
C GLN A 72 -7.36 1.01 -7.81
N ALA A 73 -7.95 -0.19 -7.80
CA ALA A 73 -9.38 -0.37 -7.58
C ALA A 73 -9.79 0.15 -6.20
N GLY A 74 -9.00 -0.17 -5.17
CA GLY A 74 -9.22 0.32 -3.81
C GLY A 74 -9.15 1.85 -3.72
N PHE A 75 -8.17 2.48 -4.38
CA PHE A 75 -8.06 3.93 -4.43
C PHE A 75 -9.27 4.54 -5.15
N LEU A 76 -9.58 4.07 -6.36
CA LEU A 76 -10.69 4.56 -7.17
C LEU A 76 -12.05 4.42 -6.45
N GLY A 77 -12.26 3.32 -5.72
CA GLY A 77 -13.50 3.07 -5.00
C GLY A 77 -13.63 3.77 -3.65
N SER A 78 -12.53 4.28 -3.08
CA SER A 78 -12.50 4.89 -1.75
C SER A 78 -12.44 6.41 -1.77
N VAL A 79 -12.07 7.02 -2.90
CA VAL A 79 -11.77 8.45 -3.01
C VAL A 79 -12.70 9.09 -4.05
N ASN A 80 -13.47 10.11 -3.65
CA ASN A 80 -14.39 10.81 -4.56
C ASN A 80 -13.67 11.83 -5.47
N ASN A 81 -12.63 12.50 -4.94
CA ASN A 81 -11.81 13.44 -5.68
C ASN A 81 -10.35 13.03 -5.55
N PHE A 82 -9.88 12.20 -6.48
CA PHE A 82 -8.54 11.63 -6.42
C PHE A 82 -7.42 12.63 -6.70
N GLU A 83 -7.70 13.77 -7.35
CA GLU A 83 -6.70 14.82 -7.62
C GLU A 83 -6.32 15.60 -6.35
N GLU A 84 -7.23 15.69 -5.38
CA GLU A 84 -7.06 16.49 -4.16
C GLU A 84 -6.98 15.65 -2.88
N ALA A 85 -7.04 14.33 -2.99
CA ALA A 85 -7.14 13.44 -1.85
C ALA A 85 -5.99 12.45 -1.76
N ALA A 86 -5.68 12.04 -0.52
CA ALA A 86 -4.81 10.92 -0.21
C ALA A 86 -5.63 9.77 0.38
N LEU A 87 -5.35 8.55 -0.04
CA LEU A 87 -5.87 7.36 0.61
C LEU A 87 -4.82 6.82 1.58
N ILE A 88 -5.17 6.77 2.86
CA ILE A 88 -4.37 6.09 3.88
C ILE A 88 -5.09 4.80 4.25
N ASN A 89 -4.41 3.69 4.03
CA ASN A 89 -4.88 2.35 4.38
C ASN A 89 -3.97 1.76 5.46
N ILE A 90 -4.54 1.47 6.64
CA ILE A 90 -3.80 0.92 7.78
C ILE A 90 -4.43 -0.42 8.15
N GLY A 91 -3.72 -1.49 7.82
CA GLY A 91 -3.97 -2.84 8.29
C GLY A 91 -2.78 -3.32 9.13
N THR A 92 -2.36 -4.57 8.98
CA THR A 92 -1.10 -5.07 9.56
C THR A 92 0.09 -4.23 9.11
N SER A 93 0.14 -3.89 7.82
CA SER A 93 1.03 -2.88 7.22
C SER A 93 0.31 -1.55 7.04
N GLY A 94 1.04 -0.49 6.68
CA GLY A 94 0.48 0.81 6.34
C GLY A 94 0.75 1.17 4.88
N GLN A 95 -0.16 1.88 4.23
CA GLN A 95 0.02 2.38 2.87
C GLN A 95 -0.61 3.76 2.73
N ILE A 96 0.07 4.65 2.01
CA ILE A 96 -0.47 5.91 1.54
C ILE A 96 -0.44 5.91 0.02
N SER A 97 -1.51 6.40 -0.60
CA SER A 97 -1.61 6.51 -2.06
C SER A 97 -2.08 7.91 -2.44
N LEU A 98 -1.46 8.48 -3.46
CA LEU A 98 -1.75 9.80 -4.02
C LEU A 98 -1.85 9.67 -5.54
N PHE A 99 -2.76 10.41 -6.17
CA PHE A 99 -2.83 10.51 -7.61
C PHE A 99 -1.79 11.49 -8.17
N SER A 100 -1.32 11.25 -9.40
CA SER A 100 -0.48 12.14 -10.17
C SER A 100 -0.81 12.01 -11.66
N ASP A 101 -0.98 13.13 -12.37
CA ASP A 101 -1.17 13.16 -13.82
C ASP A 101 0.09 12.73 -14.58
N GLU A 102 1.27 12.96 -13.97
CA GLU A 102 2.56 12.72 -14.59
C GLU A 102 3.30 11.56 -13.93
N TYR A 103 4.16 10.90 -14.72
CA TYR A 103 5.08 9.91 -14.19
C TYR A 103 6.15 10.60 -13.34
N ILE A 104 6.14 10.30 -12.04
CA ILE A 104 7.14 10.81 -11.08
C ILE A 104 7.91 9.63 -10.53
N LYS A 105 9.23 9.68 -10.59
CA LYS A 105 10.12 8.70 -9.98
C LYS A 105 10.68 9.27 -8.67
N ILE A 106 10.29 8.64 -7.56
CA ILE A 106 10.79 8.95 -6.22
C ILE A 106 11.29 7.62 -5.62
N ASP A 107 12.51 7.60 -5.11
CA ASP A 107 13.17 6.36 -4.66
C ASP A 107 12.44 5.64 -3.52
N ILE A 108 11.66 6.37 -2.72
CA ILE A 108 10.91 5.80 -1.59
C ILE A 108 9.44 5.47 -1.91
N LEU A 109 8.97 5.81 -3.12
CA LEU A 109 7.59 5.57 -3.55
C LEU A 109 7.55 4.68 -4.79
N ASP A 110 6.57 3.80 -4.84
CA ASP A 110 6.23 3.06 -6.05
C ASP A 110 5.29 3.92 -6.92
N THR A 111 5.71 4.21 -8.15
CA THR A 111 4.81 4.84 -9.14
C THR A 111 4.15 3.75 -9.96
N ARG A 112 2.83 3.72 -9.98
CA ARG A 112 2.01 2.70 -10.66
C ARG A 112 1.01 3.36 -11.59
N PRO A 113 0.74 2.82 -12.80
CA PRO A 113 -0.31 3.34 -13.68
C PRO A 113 -1.67 3.35 -12.97
N PHE A 114 -2.50 4.33 -13.34
CA PHE A 114 -3.85 4.46 -12.84
C PHE A 114 -4.87 4.18 -13.96
N PRO A 115 -6.05 3.58 -13.65
CA PRO A 115 -7.08 3.32 -14.65
C PRO A 115 -7.54 4.59 -15.35
N GLY A 116 -7.54 4.57 -16.67
CA GLY A 116 -7.96 5.73 -17.48
C GLY A 116 -6.88 6.76 -17.76
N GLY A 117 -5.70 6.66 -17.12
CA GLY A 117 -4.56 7.55 -17.30
C GLY A 117 -4.00 8.09 -15.99
N GLY A 118 -2.81 8.67 -16.05
CA GLY A 118 -2.08 9.09 -14.86
C GLY A 118 -1.51 7.93 -14.06
N TYR A 119 -1.16 8.20 -12.80
CA TYR A 119 -0.44 7.29 -11.91
C TYR A 119 -0.93 7.43 -10.48
N ILE A 120 -0.68 6.41 -9.67
CA ILE A 120 -0.68 6.53 -8.22
C ILE A 120 0.75 6.39 -7.68
N LEU A 121 1.10 7.27 -6.76
CA LEU A 121 2.33 7.22 -5.98
C LEU A 121 2.00 6.50 -4.68
N VAL A 122 2.69 5.41 -4.40
CA VAL A 122 2.38 4.53 -3.29
C VAL A 122 3.56 4.45 -2.34
N GLY A 123 3.38 4.96 -1.13
CA GLY A 123 4.28 4.73 0.00
C GLY A 123 3.76 3.58 0.85
N ALA A 124 4.63 2.62 1.19
CA ALA A 124 4.25 1.47 1.99
C ALA A 124 5.19 1.28 3.18
N SER A 125 4.60 1.06 4.36
CA SER A 125 5.28 0.62 5.57
C SER A 125 4.98 -0.86 5.82
N LEU A 126 6.00 -1.65 6.17
CA LEU A 126 5.82 -3.05 6.54
C LEU A 126 5.09 -3.20 7.88
N CYS A 127 5.14 -2.18 8.73
CA CYS A 127 4.53 -2.16 10.05
C CYS A 127 3.52 -1.02 10.16
N GLY A 128 2.24 -1.31 10.10
CA GLY A 128 1.12 -0.40 10.36
C GLY A 128 0.51 -0.70 11.73
N GLY A 129 -0.70 -1.24 11.76
CA GLY A 129 -1.37 -1.68 12.98
C GLY A 129 -0.59 -2.73 13.79
N ASN A 130 0.32 -3.47 13.14
CA ASN A 130 1.22 -4.38 13.86
C ASN A 130 2.12 -3.66 14.88
N SER A 131 2.43 -2.37 14.68
CA SER A 131 3.18 -1.57 15.67
C SER A 131 2.45 -1.47 16.99
N PHE A 132 1.13 -1.28 16.96
CA PHE A 132 0.30 -1.28 18.17
C PHE A 132 0.27 -2.64 18.86
N LYS A 133 0.23 -3.73 18.07
CA LYS A 133 0.31 -5.08 18.62
C LYS A 133 1.63 -5.31 19.35
N ILE A 134 2.75 -4.90 18.75
CA ILE A 134 4.08 -5.01 19.35
C ILE A 134 4.14 -4.24 20.67
N LEU A 135 3.57 -3.02 20.70
CA LEU A 135 3.50 -2.21 21.92
C LEU A 135 2.63 -2.88 22.99
N LYS A 136 1.47 -3.41 22.63
CA LYS A 136 0.61 -4.19 23.53
C LYS A 136 1.36 -5.39 24.11
N ASP A 137 2.01 -6.19 23.27
CA ASP A 137 2.76 -7.38 23.67
C ASP A 137 3.92 -7.00 24.63
N PHE A 138 4.56 -5.85 24.40
CA PHE A 138 5.59 -5.31 25.30
C PHE A 138 5.03 -4.97 26.68
N PHE A 139 3.89 -4.28 26.77
CA PHE A 139 3.26 -3.96 28.06
C PHE A 139 2.77 -5.22 28.76
N GLU A 140 2.17 -6.18 28.07
CA GLU A 140 1.75 -7.47 28.66
C GLU A 140 2.96 -8.24 29.21
N SER A 141 4.05 -8.29 28.46
CA SER A 141 5.29 -8.95 28.90
C SER A 141 5.87 -8.27 30.13
N THR A 142 5.82 -6.94 30.19
CA THR A 142 6.30 -6.14 31.31
C THR A 142 5.45 -6.41 32.58
N LEU A 143 4.11 -6.42 32.44
CA LEU A 143 3.21 -6.75 33.54
C LEU A 143 3.46 -8.17 34.05
N ASN A 144 3.60 -9.14 33.17
CA ASN A 144 3.86 -10.55 33.52
C ASN A 144 5.22 -10.75 34.22
N LEU A 145 6.20 -9.89 33.92
CA LEU A 145 7.52 -9.92 34.56
C LEU A 145 7.44 -9.47 36.03
N PHE A 146 6.61 -8.48 36.35
CA PHE A 146 6.53 -7.90 37.68
C PHE A 146 5.31 -8.37 38.48
N CYS A 147 4.26 -8.84 37.83
CA CYS A 147 3.05 -9.36 38.46
C CYS A 147 3.05 -10.89 38.35
N LYS A 148 2.83 -11.59 39.47
CA LYS A 148 2.81 -13.07 39.50
C LYS A 148 1.57 -13.71 38.86
N THR A 149 0.66 -12.91 38.34
CA THR A 149 -0.56 -13.37 37.64
C THR A 149 -0.45 -13.02 36.18
N SER A 150 -0.81 -13.96 35.28
CA SER A 150 -0.89 -13.64 33.85
C SER A 150 -2.04 -12.68 33.60
N ASN A 151 -1.72 -11.41 33.38
CA ASN A 151 -2.70 -10.39 33.05
C ASN A 151 -2.69 -10.20 31.54
N GLN A 152 -3.85 -10.39 30.90
CA GLN A 152 -4.08 -9.92 29.54
C GLN A 152 -4.64 -8.50 29.61
N ILE A 153 -4.15 -7.63 28.75
CA ILE A 153 -4.71 -6.27 28.61
C ILE A 153 -5.91 -6.38 27.67
N GLU A 154 -7.10 -6.60 28.24
CA GLU A 154 -8.33 -6.86 27.46
C GLU A 154 -8.75 -5.66 26.62
N ASP A 155 -8.52 -4.43 27.09
CA ASP A 155 -9.01 -3.20 26.47
C ASP A 155 -7.91 -2.25 25.98
N PHE A 156 -6.73 -2.77 25.63
CA PHE A 156 -5.59 -1.94 25.23
C PHE A 156 -5.94 -0.94 24.11
N TYR A 157 -6.59 -1.41 23.06
CA TYR A 157 -6.91 -0.56 21.90
C TYR A 157 -7.99 0.48 22.23
N ASN A 158 -9.00 0.12 23.02
CA ASN A 158 -10.02 1.05 23.46
C ASN A 158 -9.43 2.12 24.37
N TYR A 159 -8.55 1.72 25.29
CA TYR A 159 -7.84 2.66 26.15
C TYR A 159 -6.95 3.60 25.33
N ALA A 160 -6.11 3.07 24.42
CA ALA A 160 -5.26 3.88 23.56
C ALA A 160 -6.07 4.89 22.71
N ASN A 161 -7.22 4.47 22.18
CA ASN A 161 -8.11 5.35 21.41
C ASN A 161 -8.85 6.38 22.28
N SER A 162 -8.96 6.15 23.58
CA SER A 162 -9.62 7.08 24.51
C SER A 162 -8.68 8.15 25.07
N LEU A 163 -7.36 8.02 24.83
CA LEU A 163 -6.40 9.04 25.25
C LEU A 163 -6.69 10.34 24.47
N ASP A 164 -6.99 11.39 25.22
CA ASP A 164 -7.26 12.69 24.64
C ASP A 164 -5.95 13.37 24.24
N LEU A 165 -5.82 13.69 22.94
CA LEU A 165 -4.63 14.32 22.38
C LEU A 165 -4.71 15.86 22.40
N ILE A 166 -5.75 16.45 23.03
CA ILE A 166 -6.06 17.88 22.91
C ILE A 166 -5.01 18.76 23.58
N ASP A 167 -4.30 18.27 24.61
CA ASP A 167 -3.32 19.05 25.38
C ASP A 167 -1.86 18.58 25.19
N PHE A 168 -1.55 17.89 24.12
CA PHE A 168 -0.18 17.43 23.87
C PHE A 168 0.71 18.55 23.34
N ASP A 169 1.83 18.77 24.03
CA ASP A 169 2.94 19.58 23.54
C ASP A 169 3.77 18.73 22.57
N TYR A 170 3.58 18.95 21.26
CA TYR A 170 4.23 18.18 20.22
C TYR A 170 5.76 18.17 20.31
N ASP A 171 6.37 19.22 20.86
CA ASP A 171 7.82 19.30 21.04
C ASP A 171 8.33 18.36 22.15
N LYS A 172 7.42 17.92 23.04
CA LYS A 172 7.72 16.99 24.12
C LYS A 172 7.32 15.56 23.87
N LEU A 173 6.64 15.27 22.75
CA LEU A 173 6.25 13.90 22.41
C LEU A 173 7.46 13.04 22.09
N LEU A 174 7.33 11.75 22.42
CA LEU A 174 8.26 10.74 21.90
C LEU A 174 8.15 10.67 20.39
N GLN A 175 9.27 10.63 19.71
CA GLN A 175 9.33 10.41 18.27
C GLN A 175 9.60 8.93 18.01
N VAL A 176 8.61 8.22 17.47
CA VAL A 176 8.71 6.78 17.24
C VAL A 176 8.83 6.50 15.74
N GLU A 177 9.92 5.83 15.36
CA GLU A 177 10.09 5.24 14.04
C GLU A 177 9.64 3.77 14.11
N THR A 178 8.56 3.42 13.42
CA THR A 178 7.95 2.08 13.49
C THR A 178 8.58 1.07 12.52
N LEU A 179 9.90 1.13 12.33
CA LEU A 179 10.64 0.27 11.40
C LEU A 179 10.99 -1.09 12.03
N PHE A 180 10.03 -1.73 12.72
CA PHE A 180 10.27 -3.02 13.40
C PHE A 180 10.73 -4.12 12.43
N GLU A 181 10.27 -4.10 11.19
CA GLU A 181 10.63 -5.04 10.12
C GLU A 181 11.48 -4.40 9.02
N GLY A 182 11.98 -3.18 9.25
CA GLY A 182 12.70 -2.40 8.25
C GLY A 182 11.78 -1.87 7.14
N THR A 183 12.35 -1.72 5.94
CA THR A 183 11.60 -1.38 4.73
C THR A 183 11.86 -2.42 3.63
N ARG A 184 11.07 -2.42 2.56
CA ARG A 184 11.31 -3.28 1.39
C ARG A 184 12.70 -3.08 0.79
N MET A 185 13.20 -1.84 0.79
CA MET A 185 14.51 -1.49 0.23
C MET A 185 15.66 -1.76 1.20
N ASN A 186 15.41 -1.67 2.50
CA ASN A 186 16.42 -1.94 3.53
C ASN A 186 15.80 -2.70 4.71
N PRO A 187 15.85 -4.03 4.70
CA PRO A 187 15.29 -4.87 5.77
C PRO A 187 16.09 -4.83 7.07
N ASN A 188 17.27 -4.19 7.08
CA ASN A 188 18.11 -4.08 8.25
C ASN A 188 17.81 -2.86 9.12
N LEU A 189 16.96 -1.96 8.69
CA LEU A 189 16.48 -0.86 9.53
C LEU A 189 15.69 -1.41 10.72
N ARG A 190 15.72 -0.66 11.82
CA ARG A 190 15.04 -1.02 13.07
C ARG A 190 14.26 0.16 13.61
N ALA A 191 13.21 -0.16 14.37
CA ALA A 191 12.44 0.82 15.11
C ALA A 191 13.32 1.59 16.09
N SER A 192 12.97 2.84 16.33
CA SER A 192 13.66 3.68 17.31
C SER A 192 12.69 4.59 18.02
N ILE A 193 13.03 4.95 19.26
CA ILE A 193 12.34 5.99 20.03
C ILE A 193 13.35 7.10 20.29
N LYS A 194 12.99 8.32 19.90
CA LYS A 194 13.82 9.53 20.05
C LYS A 194 13.11 10.55 20.92
N ASN A 195 13.80 11.64 21.26
CA ASN A 195 13.29 12.73 22.08
C ASN A 195 12.89 12.27 23.51
N ILE A 196 13.60 11.29 24.05
CA ILE A 196 13.35 10.77 25.40
C ILE A 196 13.89 11.76 26.44
N SER A 197 13.05 12.08 27.45
CA SER A 197 13.40 12.90 28.61
C SER A 197 12.81 12.32 29.88
N ILE A 198 13.21 12.84 31.02
CA ILE A 198 12.65 12.43 32.33
C ILE A 198 11.14 12.73 32.42
N SER A 199 10.69 13.76 31.70
CA SER A 199 9.29 14.21 31.80
C SER A 199 8.34 13.51 30.84
N ASN A 200 8.84 12.86 29.78
CA ASN A 200 7.99 12.29 28.72
C ASN A 200 8.08 10.76 28.56
N LEU A 201 9.04 10.10 29.22
CA LEU A 201 9.13 8.63 29.16
C LEU A 201 8.10 8.02 30.12
N THR A 202 6.85 8.03 29.70
CA THR A 202 5.71 7.46 30.44
C THR A 202 4.91 6.54 29.52
N PRO A 203 4.16 5.57 30.06
CA PRO A 203 3.32 4.68 29.24
C PRO A 203 2.24 5.41 28.41
N GLN A 204 1.87 6.64 28.80
CA GLN A 204 0.85 7.44 28.11
C GLN A 204 1.40 8.16 26.87
N ASN A 205 2.69 8.45 26.81
CA ASN A 205 3.38 9.09 25.69
C ASN A 205 4.00 8.07 24.74
#